data_501385638bab0488d56b90fd68ad14bc
#
_entry.id   501385638bab0488d56b90fd68ad14bc
#
_cell.length_a   1.000
_cell.length_b   1.000
_cell.length_c   1.000
_cell.angle_alpha   90.00
_cell.angle_beta   90.00
_cell.angle_gamma   90.00
#
_symmetry.space_group_name_H-M   'P 1'
#
loop_
_entity.id
_entity.type
_entity.pdbx_description
1 polymer ?
#
loop_
_entity_poly.entity_id
_entity_poly.type
_entity_poly.pdbx_seq_one_letter_code
_entity_poly.pdbx_strand_id
1 'polypeptide(L)'
;MAKTFQLEIITPTQIFSEGQVNYVRAESPDGQFGIMSHHTAATVALGIGEVKVVKNGKEYFYATTGGFADVQPESVLLLLETAELVSDIDVDRAETAKKRAQDRLNDKNMDKARSRTAIAKAKNRLKVFHR
;
A
#
# COMPACT_ATOMS: atom_id res chain seq x y z
N MET A 1 -0.32 -10.61 27.27
CA MET A 1 -1.43 -10.03 26.49
C MET A 1 -0.89 -9.43 25.19
N ALA A 2 -1.55 -9.72 24.10
CA ALA A 2 -1.21 -9.09 22.83
C ALA A 2 -1.56 -7.59 22.90
N LYS A 3 -0.59 -6.75 22.57
CA LYS A 3 -0.80 -5.31 22.50
C LYS A 3 -1.33 -4.98 21.09
N THR A 4 -2.38 -4.19 21.04
CA THR A 4 -3.02 -3.81 19.80
C THR A 4 -3.16 -2.29 19.69
N PHE A 5 -3.44 -1.83 18.49
CA PHE A 5 -3.73 -0.43 18.21
C PHE A 5 -4.79 -0.36 17.12
N GLN A 6 -5.50 0.76 17.06
CA GLN A 6 -6.53 0.98 16.07
C GLN A 6 -5.90 1.31 14.71
N LEU A 7 -6.35 0.64 13.66
CA LEU A 7 -5.91 0.93 12.28
C LEU A 7 -7.09 1.29 11.39
N GLU A 8 -6.94 2.40 10.68
CA GLU A 8 -7.83 2.76 9.59
C GLU A 8 -7.00 3.06 8.34
N ILE A 9 -7.49 2.59 7.20
CA ILE A 9 -6.93 2.88 5.89
C ILE A 9 -7.98 3.66 5.11
N ILE A 10 -7.63 4.88 4.72
CA ILE A 10 -8.56 5.78 4.02
C ILE A 10 -7.99 6.12 2.65
N THR A 11 -8.81 5.92 1.63
CA THR A 11 -8.54 6.38 0.26
C THR A 11 -9.66 7.34 -0.15
N PRO A 12 -9.54 8.07 -1.27
CA PRO A 12 -10.61 8.94 -1.72
C PRO A 12 -11.96 8.26 -1.94
N THR A 13 -11.96 6.94 -2.18
CA THR A 13 -13.19 6.20 -2.52
C THR A 13 -13.59 5.16 -1.49
N GLN A 14 -12.72 4.80 -0.55
CA GLN A 14 -12.98 3.70 0.39
C GLN A 14 -12.39 3.98 1.77
N ILE A 15 -13.03 3.40 2.78
CA ILE A 15 -12.53 3.38 4.15
C ILE A 15 -12.45 1.92 4.58
N PHE A 16 -11.26 1.47 4.97
CA PHE A 16 -11.05 0.15 5.55
C PHE A 16 -10.80 0.32 7.04
N SER A 17 -11.82 0.01 7.85
CA SER A 17 -11.68 0.04 9.31
C SER A 17 -11.22 -1.34 9.77
N GLU A 18 -9.92 -1.49 9.96
CA GLU A 18 -9.33 -2.78 10.36
C GLU A 18 -9.54 -3.09 11.85
N GLY A 19 -9.93 -2.10 12.63
CA GLY A 19 -10.11 -2.27 14.07
C GLY A 19 -8.77 -2.41 14.80
N GLN A 20 -8.71 -3.31 15.77
CA GLN A 20 -7.50 -3.55 16.56
C GLN A 20 -6.57 -4.50 15.83
N VAL A 21 -5.35 -4.07 15.58
CA VAL A 21 -4.33 -4.86 14.89
C VAL A 21 -3.07 -4.97 15.75
N ASN A 22 -2.26 -5.97 15.47
CA ASN A 22 -1.02 -6.22 16.22
C ASN A 22 0.20 -5.55 15.61
N TYR A 23 0.20 -5.42 14.28
CA TYR A 23 1.36 -4.95 13.54
C TYR A 23 0.96 -4.45 12.15
N VAL A 24 1.62 -3.40 11.69
CA VAL A 24 1.49 -2.90 10.32
C VAL A 24 2.90 -2.66 9.78
N ARG A 25 3.16 -3.15 8.58
CA ARG A 25 4.38 -2.84 7.83
C ARG A 25 4.01 -2.08 6.58
N ALA A 26 4.70 -1.00 6.32
CA ALA A 26 4.48 -0.17 5.14
C ALA A 26 5.82 0.18 4.50
N GLU A 27 5.77 0.74 3.30
CA GLU A 27 6.96 1.11 2.54
C GLU A 27 7.02 2.62 2.35
N SER A 28 8.13 3.22 2.84
CA SER A 28 8.47 4.61 2.56
C SER A 28 9.50 4.68 1.43
N PRO A 29 9.77 5.87 0.87
CA PRO A 29 10.86 6.01 -0.10
C PRO A 29 12.23 5.54 0.42
N ASP A 30 12.43 5.56 1.73
CA ASP A 30 13.70 5.16 2.37
C ASP A 30 13.73 3.68 2.75
N GLY A 31 12.64 2.94 2.54
CA GLY A 31 12.57 1.52 2.84
C GLY A 31 11.34 1.13 3.64
N GLN A 32 11.28 -0.12 4.05
CA GLN A 32 10.17 -0.65 4.84
C GLN A 32 10.31 -0.24 6.31
N PHE A 33 9.17 -0.03 6.96
CA PHE A 33 9.13 0.20 8.39
C PHE A 33 7.93 -0.52 9.00
N GLY A 34 8.07 -0.93 10.24
CA GLY A 34 7.02 -1.61 10.99
C GLY A 34 6.48 -0.74 12.12
N ILE A 35 5.20 -0.87 12.40
CA ILE A 35 4.52 -0.14 13.46
C ILE A 35 3.89 -1.16 14.41
N MET A 36 4.19 -1.01 15.67
CA MET A 36 3.60 -1.79 16.76
C MET A 36 2.91 -0.86 17.74
N SER A 37 2.18 -1.45 18.71
CA SER A 37 1.54 -0.68 19.77
C SER A 37 2.56 0.23 20.50
N HIS A 38 2.11 1.41 20.87
CA HIS A 38 2.93 2.44 21.56
C HIS A 38 4.11 2.95 20.74
N HIS A 39 4.01 2.88 19.43
CA HIS A 39 5.00 3.50 18.55
C HIS A 39 5.03 5.02 18.77
N THR A 40 6.21 5.60 18.69
CA THR A 40 6.37 7.07 18.78
C THR A 40 5.53 7.75 17.70
N ALA A 41 4.84 8.82 18.08
CA ALA A 41 4.04 9.61 17.13
C ALA A 41 4.92 10.13 15.99
N ALA A 42 4.43 9.94 14.77
CA ALA A 42 5.16 10.33 13.56
C ALA A 42 4.22 10.45 12.36
N THR A 43 4.62 11.26 11.39
CA THR A 43 3.99 11.29 10.08
C THR A 43 5.03 10.82 9.07
N VAL A 44 4.71 9.78 8.33
CA VAL A 44 5.65 9.15 7.40
C VAL A 44 5.07 9.14 5.99
N ALA A 45 5.84 9.63 5.02
CA ALA A 45 5.45 9.56 3.62
C ALA A 45 5.59 8.11 3.11
N LEU A 46 4.61 7.65 2.34
CA LEU A 46 4.56 6.30 1.79
C LEU A 46 4.70 6.33 0.27
N GLY A 47 5.41 5.34 -0.26
CA GLY A 47 5.56 5.15 -1.70
C GLY A 47 4.64 4.05 -2.24
N ILE A 48 4.81 3.75 -3.52
CA ILE A 48 4.16 2.59 -4.14
C ILE A 48 4.75 1.34 -3.50
N GLY A 49 3.89 0.50 -2.92
CA GLY A 49 4.38 -0.67 -2.21
C GLY A 49 3.28 -1.52 -1.61
N GLU A 50 3.68 -2.31 -0.66
CA GLU A 50 2.81 -3.25 0.04
C GLU A 50 2.60 -2.80 1.48
N VAL A 51 1.36 -2.90 1.94
CA VAL A 51 1.04 -2.79 3.36
C VAL A 51 0.65 -4.16 3.87
N LYS A 52 1.34 -4.61 4.92
CA LYS A 52 1.04 -5.85 5.62
C LYS A 52 0.41 -5.53 6.95
N VAL A 53 -0.75 -6.12 7.21
CA VAL A 53 -1.47 -5.98 8.47
C VAL A 53 -1.52 -7.33 9.17
N VAL A 54 -1.11 -7.38 10.43
CA VAL A 54 -1.23 -8.58 11.25
C VAL A 54 -2.32 -8.36 12.29
N LYS A 55 -3.31 -9.24 12.31
CA LYS A 55 -4.48 -9.15 13.16
C LYS A 55 -4.90 -10.55 13.59
N ASN A 56 -4.89 -10.80 14.90
CA ASN A 56 -5.26 -12.11 15.47
C ASN A 56 -4.46 -13.29 14.86
N GLY A 57 -3.17 -13.08 14.61
CA GLY A 57 -2.31 -14.10 14.03
C GLY A 57 -2.46 -14.30 12.54
N LYS A 58 -3.33 -13.54 11.88
CA LYS A 58 -3.53 -13.60 10.42
C LYS A 58 -2.88 -12.40 9.76
N GLU A 59 -2.36 -12.62 8.56
CA GLU A 59 -1.73 -11.61 7.75
C GLU A 59 -2.63 -11.18 6.60
N TYR A 60 -2.76 -9.88 6.40
CA TYR A 60 -3.50 -9.28 5.29
C TYR A 60 -2.56 -8.37 4.51
N PHE A 61 -2.64 -8.42 3.19
CA PHE A 61 -1.77 -7.66 2.32
C PHE A 61 -2.57 -6.74 1.40
N TYR A 62 -2.12 -5.50 1.29
CA TYR A 62 -2.69 -4.49 0.40
C TYR A 62 -1.62 -4.02 -0.57
N ALA A 63 -2.00 -3.82 -1.84
CA ALA A 63 -1.20 -3.09 -2.81
C ALA A 63 -1.59 -1.61 -2.72
N THR A 64 -0.63 -0.73 -2.53
CA THR A 64 -0.86 0.70 -2.33
C THR A 64 -0.01 1.53 -3.29
N THR A 65 -0.43 2.76 -3.54
CA THR A 65 0.22 3.64 -4.51
C THR A 65 0.81 4.90 -3.89
N GLY A 66 0.85 4.97 -2.58
CA GLY A 66 1.47 6.09 -1.89
C GLY A 66 0.49 6.87 -1.04
N GLY A 67 1.02 7.77 -0.25
CA GLY A 67 0.25 8.58 0.69
C GLY A 67 1.04 8.89 1.95
N PHE A 68 0.36 8.86 3.08
CA PHE A 68 0.97 9.18 4.38
C PHE A 68 0.45 8.24 5.46
N ALA A 69 1.32 7.94 6.42
CA ALA A 69 0.94 7.28 7.66
C ALA A 69 0.98 8.31 8.78
N ASP A 70 -0.14 8.46 9.48
CA ASP A 70 -0.22 9.26 10.72
C ASP A 70 -0.21 8.28 11.88
N VAL A 71 0.93 8.20 12.55
CA VAL A 71 1.17 7.24 13.62
C VAL A 71 1.03 7.92 14.98
N GLN A 72 0.16 7.38 15.80
CA GLN A 72 -0.01 7.78 17.20
C GLN A 72 0.20 6.55 18.09
N PRO A 73 0.47 6.73 19.39
CA PRO A 73 0.77 5.56 20.25
C PRO A 73 -0.30 4.46 20.26
N GLU A 74 -1.56 4.82 20.09
CA GLU A 74 -2.67 3.87 20.18
C GLU A 74 -3.47 3.72 18.89
N SER A 75 -3.11 4.47 17.85
CA SER A 75 -3.84 4.46 16.59
C SER A 75 -2.93 4.81 15.42
N VAL A 76 -3.27 4.25 14.26
CA VAL A 76 -2.59 4.54 13.00
C VAL A 76 -3.64 4.83 11.95
N LEU A 77 -3.43 5.91 11.22
CA LEU A 77 -4.24 6.28 10.07
C LEU A 77 -3.36 6.25 8.83
N LEU A 78 -3.71 5.41 7.86
CA LEU A 78 -3.07 5.38 6.56
C LEU A 78 -3.95 6.14 5.57
N LEU A 79 -3.46 7.28 5.10
CA LEU A 79 -4.13 8.09 4.07
C LEU A 79 -3.46 7.76 2.75
N LEU A 80 -4.10 6.93 1.94
CA LEU A 80 -3.52 6.38 0.73
C LEU A 80 -4.24 6.86 -0.51
N GLU A 81 -3.50 7.03 -1.58
CA GLU A 81 -4.08 7.34 -2.90
C GLU A 81 -4.96 6.19 -3.37
N THR A 82 -4.45 4.96 -3.31
CA THR A 82 -5.23 3.74 -3.55
C THR A 82 -4.77 2.64 -2.61
N ALA A 83 -5.67 1.72 -2.29
CA ALA A 83 -5.37 0.50 -1.55
C ALA A 83 -6.25 -0.63 -2.07
N GLU A 84 -5.65 -1.76 -2.40
CA GLU A 84 -6.35 -2.96 -2.84
C GLU A 84 -5.94 -4.14 -1.98
N LEU A 85 -6.93 -4.79 -1.37
CA LEU A 85 -6.68 -6.06 -0.67
C LEU A 85 -6.26 -7.12 -1.71
N VAL A 86 -5.34 -8.00 -1.34
CA VAL A 86 -4.80 -9.00 -2.27
C VAL A 86 -5.89 -9.82 -2.97
N SER A 87 -6.96 -10.15 -2.27
CA SER A 87 -8.09 -10.91 -2.84
C SER A 87 -8.89 -10.14 -3.88
N ASP A 88 -8.76 -8.81 -3.93
CA ASP A 88 -9.49 -7.95 -4.85
C ASP A 88 -8.66 -7.53 -6.06
N ILE A 89 -7.41 -7.98 -6.15
CA ILE A 89 -6.53 -7.61 -7.26
C ILE A 89 -6.91 -8.40 -8.51
N ASP A 90 -7.20 -7.67 -9.59
CA ASP A 90 -7.44 -8.25 -10.92
C ASP A 90 -6.10 -8.37 -11.65
N VAL A 91 -5.57 -9.60 -11.70
CA VAL A 91 -4.26 -9.89 -12.29
C VAL A 91 -4.24 -9.59 -13.79
N ASP A 92 -5.28 -9.97 -14.51
CA ASP A 92 -5.34 -9.75 -15.95
C ASP A 92 -5.33 -8.28 -16.28
N ARG A 93 -6.07 -7.47 -15.51
CA ARG A 93 -6.10 -6.03 -15.67
C ARG A 93 -4.75 -5.41 -15.33
N ALA A 94 -4.08 -5.90 -14.28
CA ALA A 94 -2.76 -5.42 -13.89
C ALA A 94 -1.72 -5.72 -14.97
N GLU A 95 -1.75 -6.93 -15.54
CA GLU A 95 -0.84 -7.30 -16.64
C GLU A 95 -1.09 -6.49 -17.89
N THR A 96 -2.36 -6.26 -18.24
CA THR A 96 -2.72 -5.42 -19.39
C THR A 96 -2.27 -3.99 -19.19
N ALA A 97 -2.47 -3.43 -18.00
CA ALA A 97 -2.02 -2.07 -17.68
C ALA A 97 -0.51 -1.94 -17.75
N LYS A 98 0.23 -2.94 -17.27
CA LYS A 98 1.69 -2.98 -17.34
C LYS A 98 2.17 -2.98 -18.79
N LYS A 99 1.60 -3.84 -19.62
CA LYS A 99 1.96 -3.94 -21.03
C LYS A 99 1.69 -2.63 -21.77
N ARG A 100 0.50 -2.05 -21.55
CA ARG A 100 0.13 -0.77 -22.15
C ARG A 100 1.11 0.34 -21.77
N ALA A 101 1.49 0.40 -20.49
CA ALA A 101 2.44 1.41 -20.02
C ALA A 101 3.84 1.20 -20.60
N GLN A 102 4.27 -0.06 -20.77
CA GLN A 102 5.54 -0.39 -21.41
C GLN A 102 5.55 0.03 -22.88
N ASP A 103 4.45 -0.20 -23.60
CA ASP A 103 4.32 0.21 -24.99
C ASP A 103 4.38 1.76 -25.11
N ARG A 104 3.73 2.47 -24.21
CA ARG A 104 3.77 3.96 -24.18
C ARG A 104 5.16 4.49 -23.84
N LEU A 105 5.93 3.79 -23.05
CA LEU A 105 7.30 4.18 -22.69
C LEU A 105 8.19 4.24 -23.94
N ASN A 106 7.91 3.41 -24.94
CA ASN A 106 8.63 3.34 -26.20
C ASN A 106 8.11 4.34 -27.24
N ASP A 107 7.02 5.06 -26.95
CA ASP A 107 6.45 6.07 -27.84
C ASP A 107 7.08 7.42 -27.53
N LYS A 108 7.69 8.05 -28.55
CA LYS A 108 8.34 9.35 -28.41
C LYS A 108 7.38 10.49 -28.05
N ASN A 109 6.10 10.34 -28.33
CA ASN A 109 5.08 11.36 -28.11
C ASN A 109 4.38 11.21 -26.76
N MET A 110 4.75 10.22 -25.95
CA MET A 110 4.14 9.94 -24.66
C MET A 110 4.99 10.42 -23.48
N ASP A 111 4.32 10.77 -22.40
CA ASP A 111 4.96 11.13 -21.13
C ASP A 111 5.62 9.89 -20.51
N LYS A 112 6.94 9.83 -20.59
CA LYS A 112 7.71 8.68 -20.07
C LYS A 112 7.64 8.56 -18.55
N ALA A 113 7.60 9.68 -17.83
CA ALA A 113 7.50 9.65 -16.37
C ALA A 113 6.18 9.03 -15.93
N ARG A 114 5.07 9.40 -16.57
CA ARG A 114 3.75 8.83 -16.31
C ARG A 114 3.72 7.33 -16.62
N SER A 115 4.32 6.92 -17.73
CA SER A 115 4.38 5.51 -18.12
C SER A 115 5.20 4.69 -17.11
N ARG A 116 6.31 5.20 -16.62
CA ARG A 116 7.12 4.54 -15.59
C ARG A 116 6.35 4.37 -14.28
N THR A 117 5.60 5.38 -13.87
CA THR A 117 4.75 5.31 -12.68
C THR A 117 3.67 4.25 -12.85
N ALA A 118 3.01 4.20 -14.01
CA ALA A 118 1.99 3.20 -14.30
C ALA A 118 2.58 1.77 -14.27
N ILE A 119 3.78 1.59 -14.82
CA ILE A 119 4.49 0.31 -14.75
C ILE A 119 4.77 -0.07 -13.30
N ALA A 120 5.27 0.85 -12.49
CA ALA A 120 5.57 0.59 -11.09
C ALA A 120 4.33 0.17 -10.30
N LYS A 121 3.21 0.83 -10.52
CA LYS A 121 1.92 0.49 -9.88
C LYS A 121 1.45 -0.91 -10.28
N ALA A 122 1.51 -1.23 -11.58
CA ALA A 122 1.09 -2.54 -12.08
C ALA A 122 2.01 -3.66 -11.58
N LYS A 123 3.32 -3.45 -11.59
CA LYS A 123 4.28 -4.40 -11.04
C LYS A 123 4.03 -4.66 -9.55
N ASN A 124 3.73 -3.62 -8.79
CA ASN A 124 3.44 -3.75 -7.37
C ASN A 124 2.20 -4.60 -7.12
N ARG A 125 1.12 -4.38 -7.89
CA ARG A 125 -0.10 -5.21 -7.79
C ARG A 125 0.21 -6.68 -8.04
N LEU A 126 0.96 -6.97 -9.10
CA LEU A 126 1.34 -8.35 -9.43
C LEU A 126 2.21 -8.97 -8.34
N LYS A 127 3.15 -8.22 -7.80
CA LYS A 127 4.01 -8.67 -6.71
C LYS A 127 3.20 -9.01 -5.46
N VAL A 128 2.26 -8.15 -5.08
CA VAL A 128 1.41 -8.36 -3.91
C VAL A 128 0.48 -9.55 -4.12
N PHE A 129 -0.08 -9.69 -5.31
CA PHE A 129 -0.95 -10.83 -5.65
C PHE A 129 -0.23 -12.18 -5.53
N HIS A 130 1.02 -12.25 -5.96
CA HIS A 130 1.81 -13.48 -5.93
C HIS A 130 2.51 -13.73 -4.60
N ARG A 131 2.13 -13.04 -3.56
CA ARG A 131 2.72 -13.12 -2.23
C ARG A 131 2.57 -14.51 -1.58
#